data_87ed33635fcc3af7c29ddf38376e9648
#
_entry.id   87ed33635fcc3af7c29ddf38376e9648
#
_cell.length_a   1.000
_cell.length_b   1.000
_cell.length_c   1.000
_cell.angle_alpha   90.00
_cell.angle_beta   90.00
_cell.angle_gamma   90.00
#
_symmetry.space_group_name_H-M   'P 1'
#
loop_
_entity.id
_entity.type
_entity.pdbx_description
1 polymer ?
#
loop_
_entity_poly.entity_id
_entity_poly.type
_entity_poly.pdbx_seq_one_letter_code
_entity_poly.pdbx_strand_id
1 'polypeptide(L)'
;MCGILGLYSMDGRDLPAELVLRGLDAMKERGTPHGSGVALYRPVEVPRIKAFSERPAEDGISVPLPGGLYDLTFFGSPANVEGVVYLSSRWLDVYKTVGWPRDLDSIYDLRSLASSAWLGHTRYPTNSPGRYPYYSHPFTAGDFAAVHNGDLSSYGSNVNLLSYRMGYRGFTGNDSEAIVLLLKELSERLGLEGAIRELMYGNEYRWARLDGPYAVAFIMGGPTPVLGAFVDLQHFRPLYVGISGGVIMVASEAAAIRAVLGDAEYWALRGGEYLIVEGDDIRGNFRKRYSYPGPAPSPPEPVIDASKFGPTELAPYLRSVLGGSGEVRVINVMGHRYIGNGMTSGDLRIWGIVGNASANVMSGGTIRVYGDVQDDFGDAMNGGEVFIHGNAGDTLGQAKRGGSIYVFGDAGNRTGIQHRGGVLVIGGSVGDYAGEYMGGGTLIVLRLTSDDDVGFRIGSGMVGGRIYVRGRVQRERIGRVMRREALERYLDSLVEDGALDPSARQRVLEGDTSLLSRAARRVLLGTNPLYVSYRTLSEPEARAILPHLEAFEAEFGVHVDPGEEFTVIEPARGAASSSEPSVGE
;
A
#
# COMPACT_ATOMS: atom_id res chain seq x y z
N MET A 1 9.62 4.68 6.24
CA MET A 1 8.16 4.79 5.94
C MET A 1 7.39 4.49 7.22
N CYS A 2 6.31 5.24 7.50
CA CYS A 2 5.49 5.01 8.69
C CYS A 2 4.74 3.67 8.65
N GLY A 3 4.43 3.10 9.82
CA GLY A 3 3.48 2.01 9.99
C GLY A 3 2.18 2.55 10.57
N ILE A 4 1.06 2.31 9.90
CA ILE A 4 -0.28 2.66 10.39
C ILE A 4 -1.12 1.41 10.63
N LEU A 5 -1.99 1.51 11.62
CA LEU A 5 -2.89 0.45 12.04
C LEU A 5 -4.23 1.06 12.47
N GLY A 6 -5.34 0.44 12.05
CA GLY A 6 -6.67 0.63 12.61
C GLY A 6 -7.26 -0.72 12.99
N LEU A 7 -7.88 -0.83 14.15
CA LEU A 7 -8.51 -2.06 14.65
C LEU A 7 -9.91 -1.72 15.14
N TYR A 8 -10.91 -2.50 14.72
CA TYR A 8 -12.31 -2.21 15.01
C TYR A 8 -13.11 -3.50 15.28
N SER A 9 -13.89 -3.48 16.33
CA SER A 9 -14.83 -4.54 16.69
C SER A 9 -16.20 -4.24 16.11
N MET A 10 -16.66 -5.05 15.17
CA MET A 10 -17.95 -4.89 14.52
C MET A 10 -19.13 -5.24 15.44
N ASP A 11 -18.91 -6.07 16.45
CA ASP A 11 -19.89 -6.43 17.46
C ASP A 11 -19.84 -5.55 18.73
N GLY A 12 -18.98 -4.52 18.71
CA GLY A 12 -18.86 -3.53 19.78
C GLY A 12 -18.11 -4.02 21.02
N ARG A 13 -17.58 -5.24 21.04
CA ARG A 13 -16.77 -5.73 22.17
C ARG A 13 -15.45 -4.98 22.28
N ASP A 14 -14.98 -4.82 23.50
CA ASP A 14 -13.69 -4.19 23.75
C ASP A 14 -12.53 -5.11 23.37
N LEU A 15 -11.59 -4.58 22.61
CA LEU A 15 -10.35 -5.19 22.18
C LEU A 15 -9.20 -4.67 23.03
N PRO A 16 -8.36 -5.54 23.64
CA PRO A 16 -7.27 -5.09 24.50
C PRO A 16 -6.17 -4.39 23.68
N ALA A 17 -5.53 -3.38 24.31
CA ALA A 17 -4.41 -2.65 23.71
C ALA A 17 -3.25 -3.53 23.27
N GLU A 18 -3.06 -4.71 23.88
CA GLU A 18 -2.05 -5.70 23.49
C GLU A 18 -2.13 -6.07 22.00
N LEU A 19 -3.34 -6.11 21.41
CA LEU A 19 -3.52 -6.38 19.98
C LEU A 19 -2.91 -5.27 19.12
N VAL A 20 -3.12 -4.01 19.52
CA VAL A 20 -2.56 -2.84 18.80
C VAL A 20 -1.05 -2.79 18.94
N LEU A 21 -0.54 -2.99 20.17
CA LEU A 21 0.90 -3.01 20.45
C LEU A 21 1.60 -4.12 19.65
N ARG A 22 1.01 -5.31 19.58
CA ARG A 22 1.51 -6.45 18.79
C ARG A 22 1.51 -6.15 17.29
N GLY A 23 0.46 -5.54 16.77
CA GLY A 23 0.40 -5.13 15.36
C GLY A 23 1.42 -4.06 15.00
N LEU A 24 1.63 -3.08 15.88
CA LEU A 24 2.66 -2.06 15.70
C LEU A 24 4.07 -2.62 15.82
N ASP A 25 4.32 -3.58 16.72
CA ASP A 25 5.62 -4.24 16.85
C ASP A 25 5.96 -5.09 15.62
N ALA A 26 4.97 -5.76 15.01
CA ALA A 26 5.13 -6.46 13.73
C ALA A 26 5.57 -5.53 12.59
N MET A 27 5.25 -4.23 12.69
CA MET A 27 5.62 -3.20 11.70
C MET A 27 6.72 -2.24 12.19
N LYS A 28 7.40 -2.54 13.30
CA LYS A 28 8.36 -1.59 13.92
C LYS A 28 9.44 -1.09 12.95
N GLU A 29 9.88 -1.95 12.03
CA GLU A 29 10.90 -1.62 11.03
C GLU A 29 10.44 -0.57 9.99
N ARG A 30 9.15 -0.24 9.95
CA ARG A 30 8.65 0.91 9.17
C ARG A 30 8.86 2.22 9.89
N GLY A 31 8.94 2.20 11.22
CA GLY A 31 9.14 3.36 12.06
C GLY A 31 10.59 3.61 12.46
N THR A 32 10.74 4.56 13.35
CA THR A 32 11.99 4.94 14.02
C THR A 32 11.66 5.31 15.47
N PRO A 33 12.64 5.45 16.37
CA PRO A 33 12.40 5.93 17.74
C PRO A 33 12.01 7.42 17.82
N HIS A 34 11.52 8.01 16.73
CA HIS A 34 11.18 9.44 16.67
C HIS A 34 9.66 9.70 16.81
N GLY A 35 8.93 8.72 17.28
CA GLY A 35 7.55 8.90 17.68
C GLY A 35 6.66 7.69 17.42
N SER A 36 5.75 7.50 18.33
CA SER A 36 4.64 6.56 18.24
C SER A 36 3.41 7.13 18.94
N GLY A 37 2.24 6.59 18.62
CA GLY A 37 1.02 6.97 19.30
C GLY A 37 -0.15 6.07 18.94
N VAL A 38 -1.17 6.14 19.78
CA VAL A 38 -2.44 5.44 19.61
C VAL A 38 -3.60 6.39 19.89
N ALA A 39 -4.72 6.15 19.24
CA ALA A 39 -6.01 6.69 19.59
C ALA A 39 -7.00 5.54 19.82
N LEU A 40 -7.94 5.74 20.73
CA LEU A 40 -8.98 4.76 21.00
C LEU A 40 -10.32 5.43 21.23
N TYR A 41 -11.38 4.71 20.93
CA TYR A 41 -12.73 5.09 21.29
C TYR A 41 -12.93 4.88 22.79
N ARG A 42 -13.19 5.96 23.52
CA ARG A 42 -13.34 5.95 24.98
C ARG A 42 -14.31 7.05 25.41
N PRO A 43 -15.62 6.82 25.30
CA PRO A 43 -16.63 7.83 25.58
C PRO A 43 -16.60 8.29 27.05
N VAL A 44 -16.86 9.57 27.26
CA VAL A 44 -16.96 10.23 28.56
C VAL A 44 -18.13 11.22 28.56
N GLU A 45 -18.68 11.52 29.74
CA GLU A 45 -19.81 12.44 29.85
C GLU A 45 -19.45 13.89 29.48
N VAL A 46 -18.26 14.34 29.86
CA VAL A 46 -17.72 15.67 29.56
C VAL A 46 -16.49 15.57 28.67
N PRO A 47 -16.24 16.56 27.79
CA PRO A 47 -15.08 16.52 26.91
C PRO A 47 -13.77 16.30 27.65
N ARG A 48 -12.93 15.41 27.13
CA ARG A 48 -11.54 15.26 27.52
C ARG A 48 -10.71 16.22 26.68
N ILE A 49 -9.87 17.02 27.34
CA ILE A 49 -8.91 17.93 26.70
C ILE A 49 -7.52 17.46 27.06
N LYS A 50 -6.66 17.29 26.06
CA LYS A 50 -5.25 16.92 26.27
C LYS A 50 -4.33 17.94 25.63
N ALA A 51 -3.23 18.21 26.34
CA ALA A 51 -2.22 19.18 25.91
C ALA A 51 -0.81 18.73 26.29
N PHE A 52 0.19 19.11 25.50
CA PHE A 52 1.60 19.01 25.88
C PHE A 52 2.09 20.32 26.49
N SER A 53 2.73 20.25 27.64
CA SER A 53 3.24 21.41 28.37
C SER A 53 4.63 21.15 28.96
N GLU A 54 5.40 22.20 29.18
CA GLU A 54 6.68 22.15 29.91
C GLU A 54 6.46 22.07 31.43
N ARG A 55 5.24 22.28 31.91
CA ARG A 55 4.88 22.25 33.33
C ARG A 55 3.73 21.29 33.59
N PRO A 56 3.69 20.64 34.76
CA PRO A 56 2.53 19.86 35.15
C PRO A 56 1.32 20.77 35.37
N ALA A 57 0.10 20.24 35.22
CA ALA A 57 -1.13 20.94 35.50
C ALA A 57 -1.33 21.10 37.02
N GLU A 58 -1.87 22.24 37.44
CA GLU A 58 -2.32 22.45 38.82
C GLU A 58 -3.60 21.63 39.11
N ASP A 59 -4.56 21.68 38.17
CA ASP A 59 -5.82 20.94 38.22
C ASP A 59 -5.93 20.05 37.01
N GLY A 60 -5.57 18.77 37.13
CA GLY A 60 -5.61 17.80 36.04
C GLY A 60 -4.64 16.65 36.25
N ILE A 61 -4.63 15.71 35.29
CA ILE A 61 -3.72 14.60 35.27
C ILE A 61 -2.49 15.00 34.47
N SER A 62 -1.29 14.79 35.01
CA SER A 62 -0.02 15.10 34.37
C SER A 62 0.83 13.84 34.27
N VAL A 63 1.17 13.42 33.06
CA VAL A 63 2.05 12.28 32.79
C VAL A 63 3.39 12.82 32.27
N PRO A 64 4.52 12.57 32.96
CA PRO A 64 5.83 13.02 32.48
C PRO A 64 6.25 12.23 31.24
N LEU A 65 6.81 12.94 30.25
CA LEU A 65 7.29 12.40 29.00
C LEU A 65 8.81 12.52 28.86
N PRO A 66 9.46 11.68 28.05
CA PRO A 66 10.84 11.89 27.65
C PRO A 66 11.04 13.27 27.03
N GLY A 67 12.15 13.94 27.40
CA GLY A 67 12.45 15.29 26.88
C GLY A 67 11.90 16.44 27.72
N GLY A 68 11.34 16.18 28.92
CA GLY A 68 10.96 17.21 29.88
C GLY A 68 9.59 17.84 29.65
N LEU A 69 8.76 17.23 28.81
CA LEU A 69 7.37 17.61 28.63
C LEU A 69 6.43 16.78 29.52
N TYR A 70 5.23 17.29 29.71
CA TYR A 70 4.12 16.58 30.35
C TYR A 70 2.98 16.43 29.34
N ASP A 71 2.31 15.28 29.36
CA ASP A 71 0.99 15.08 28.74
C ASP A 71 -0.08 15.37 29.79
N LEU A 72 -0.81 16.46 29.57
CA LEU A 72 -1.85 16.95 30.48
C LEU A 72 -3.21 16.43 30.01
N THR A 73 -4.05 16.02 30.97
CA THR A 73 -5.44 15.64 30.72
C THR A 73 -6.38 16.38 31.65
N PHE A 74 -7.37 17.05 31.07
CA PHE A 74 -8.45 17.76 31.75
C PHE A 74 -9.80 17.22 31.31
N PHE A 75 -10.82 17.41 32.13
CA PHE A 75 -12.22 17.07 31.82
C PHE A 75 -13.11 18.30 31.95
N GLY A 76 -14.02 18.50 30.96
CA GLY A 76 -14.92 19.65 30.92
C GLY A 76 -14.29 20.87 30.23
N SER A 77 -14.45 22.06 30.83
CA SER A 77 -13.94 23.33 30.29
C SER A 77 -12.98 23.96 31.30
N PRO A 78 -11.70 23.56 31.30
CA PRO A 78 -10.71 24.15 32.18
C PRO A 78 -10.54 25.64 31.87
N ALA A 79 -10.36 26.47 32.91
CA ALA A 79 -10.24 27.91 32.74
C ALA A 79 -9.00 28.34 31.96
N ASN A 80 -7.90 27.59 32.10
CA ASN A 80 -6.66 27.81 31.38
C ASN A 80 -6.00 26.46 31.06
N VAL A 81 -5.67 26.22 29.78
CA VAL A 81 -4.83 25.11 29.36
C VAL A 81 -3.53 25.69 28.84
N GLU A 82 -2.46 25.58 29.64
CA GLU A 82 -1.12 25.93 29.17
C GLU A 82 -0.57 24.82 28.28
N GLY A 83 -0.05 25.18 27.11
CA GLY A 83 0.63 24.27 26.22
C GLY A 83 -0.04 24.08 24.86
N VAL A 84 0.38 23.04 24.15
CA VAL A 84 -0.12 22.68 22.82
C VAL A 84 -1.28 21.69 22.95
N VAL A 85 -2.51 22.20 22.84
CA VAL A 85 -3.70 21.33 22.85
C VAL A 85 -3.71 20.47 21.60
N TYR A 86 -3.86 19.16 21.79
CA TYR A 86 -3.87 18.19 20.69
C TYR A 86 -5.11 17.28 20.66
N LEU A 87 -5.97 17.32 21.67
CA LEU A 87 -7.26 16.62 21.72
C LEU A 87 -8.30 17.46 22.45
N SER A 88 -9.50 17.49 21.91
CA SER A 88 -10.72 17.94 22.60
C SER A 88 -11.87 17.07 22.08
N SER A 89 -12.27 16.06 22.86
CA SER A 89 -13.28 15.08 22.43
C SER A 89 -14.02 14.45 23.61
N ARG A 90 -15.28 14.11 23.40
CA ARG A 90 -16.08 13.28 24.32
C ARG A 90 -15.94 11.78 24.05
N TRP A 91 -15.44 11.42 22.87
CA TRP A 91 -15.47 10.06 22.35
C TRP A 91 -14.10 9.42 22.27
N LEU A 92 -13.05 10.22 22.11
CA LEU A 92 -11.72 9.72 21.82
C LEU A 92 -10.75 9.98 22.98
N ASP A 93 -9.79 9.10 23.13
CA ASP A 93 -8.57 9.32 23.91
C ASP A 93 -7.35 9.09 23.02
N VAL A 94 -6.25 9.80 23.28
CA VAL A 94 -5.05 9.76 22.45
C VAL A 94 -3.81 9.79 23.34
N TYR A 95 -2.85 8.93 23.04
CA TYR A 95 -1.57 8.82 23.72
C TYR A 95 -0.43 8.87 22.72
N LYS A 96 0.53 9.75 22.94
CA LYS A 96 1.66 9.97 22.03
C LYS A 96 2.96 10.11 22.82
N THR A 97 4.05 9.62 22.23
CA THR A 97 5.39 9.84 22.77
C THR A 97 6.43 9.94 21.66
N VAL A 98 7.62 10.41 22.02
CA VAL A 98 8.84 10.17 21.26
C VAL A 98 9.43 8.85 21.76
N GLY A 99 9.53 7.85 20.88
CA GLY A 99 9.95 6.51 21.22
C GLY A 99 9.29 5.45 20.34
N TRP A 100 9.54 4.20 20.66
CA TRP A 100 8.93 3.04 20.02
C TRP A 100 7.51 2.77 20.56
N PRO A 101 6.67 1.98 19.88
CA PRO A 101 5.33 1.63 20.38
C PRO A 101 5.30 1.05 21.79
N ARG A 102 6.31 0.24 22.18
CA ARG A 102 6.42 -0.31 23.55
C ARG A 102 6.66 0.75 24.62
N ASP A 103 7.25 1.90 24.25
CA ASP A 103 7.48 2.99 25.21
C ASP A 103 6.18 3.66 25.62
N LEU A 104 5.14 3.63 24.74
CA LEU A 104 3.78 4.07 25.10
C LEU A 104 3.21 3.26 26.27
N ASP A 105 3.38 1.93 26.25
CA ASP A 105 2.90 1.07 27.32
C ASP A 105 3.59 1.39 28.66
N SER A 106 4.91 1.57 28.61
CA SER A 106 5.69 1.93 29.81
C SER A 106 5.32 3.27 30.41
N ILE A 107 4.87 4.25 29.58
CA ILE A 107 4.51 5.61 30.01
C ILE A 107 3.06 5.68 30.49
N TYR A 108 2.14 5.03 29.77
CA TYR A 108 0.70 5.24 29.93
C TYR A 108 -0.06 4.00 30.45
N ASP A 109 0.62 2.89 30.72
CA ASP A 109 -0.01 1.62 31.11
C ASP A 109 -1.12 1.21 30.13
N LEU A 110 -0.80 1.23 28.83
CA LEU A 110 -1.80 0.99 27.78
C LEU A 110 -2.44 -0.39 27.88
N ARG A 111 -1.72 -1.40 28.37
CA ARG A 111 -2.25 -2.77 28.54
C ARG A 111 -3.43 -2.85 29.48
N SER A 112 -3.61 -1.88 30.36
CA SER A 112 -4.80 -1.77 31.19
C SER A 112 -6.05 -1.31 30.44
N LEU A 113 -5.90 -0.87 29.18
CA LEU A 113 -6.97 -0.30 28.37
C LEU A 113 -7.54 -1.31 27.38
N ALA A 114 -8.84 -1.20 27.15
CA ALA A 114 -9.56 -1.91 26.12
C ALA A 114 -10.57 -0.96 25.44
N SER A 115 -10.88 -1.18 24.17
CA SER A 115 -11.78 -0.34 23.40
C SER A 115 -12.28 -1.08 22.15
N SER A 116 -13.46 -0.73 21.67
CA SER A 116 -14.01 -1.30 20.43
C SER A 116 -13.36 -0.74 19.16
N ALA A 117 -12.65 0.39 19.23
CA ALA A 117 -11.94 0.97 18.08
C ALA A 117 -10.61 1.60 18.49
N TRP A 118 -9.58 1.30 17.70
CA TRP A 118 -8.21 1.75 17.91
C TRP A 118 -7.57 2.25 16.62
N LEU A 119 -6.69 3.26 16.75
CA LEU A 119 -5.65 3.59 15.77
C LEU A 119 -4.28 3.43 16.39
N GLY A 120 -3.30 3.06 15.59
CA GLY A 120 -1.91 2.98 15.99
C GLY A 120 -0.96 3.51 14.92
N HIS A 121 0.17 4.05 15.35
CA HIS A 121 1.19 4.61 14.45
C HIS A 121 2.59 4.42 14.98
N THR A 122 3.50 4.00 14.11
CA THR A 122 4.95 4.10 14.31
C THR A 122 5.56 5.02 13.26
N ARG A 123 6.27 6.05 13.71
CA ARG A 123 6.65 7.20 12.89
C ARG A 123 8.01 7.05 12.24
N TYR A 124 8.07 7.44 10.95
CA TYR A 124 9.30 7.76 10.24
C TYR A 124 9.21 9.25 9.85
N PRO A 125 9.94 10.17 10.52
CA PRO A 125 9.81 11.60 10.26
C PRO A 125 10.36 11.96 8.88
N THR A 126 9.58 12.74 8.12
CA THR A 126 9.94 13.26 6.79
C THR A 126 10.03 14.78 6.81
N ASN A 127 8.94 15.47 7.15
CA ASN A 127 8.78 16.92 7.02
C ASN A 127 8.71 17.67 8.36
N SER A 128 8.84 16.99 9.51
CA SER A 128 8.77 17.63 10.83
C SER A 128 9.74 16.99 11.83
N PRO A 129 10.23 17.77 12.83
CA PRO A 129 11.21 17.28 13.80
C PRO A 129 10.72 16.06 14.59
N GLY A 130 11.58 15.04 14.74
CA GLY A 130 11.27 13.81 15.48
C GLY A 130 11.48 13.88 17.00
N ARG A 131 11.62 15.08 17.58
CA ARG A 131 11.99 15.25 19.00
C ARG A 131 10.85 15.71 19.92
N TYR A 132 9.66 15.96 19.38
CA TYR A 132 8.52 16.42 20.16
C TYR A 132 7.29 15.53 19.90
N PRO A 133 6.54 15.14 20.94
CA PRO A 133 5.39 14.25 20.82
C PRO A 133 4.22 14.87 20.05
N TYR A 134 4.08 16.19 20.00
CA TYR A 134 3.01 16.85 19.24
C TYR A 134 3.17 16.70 17.72
N TYR A 135 4.33 16.31 17.21
CA TYR A 135 4.52 15.91 15.81
C TYR A 135 4.23 14.42 15.55
N SER A 136 3.98 13.64 16.60
CA SER A 136 3.62 12.23 16.46
C SER A 136 2.14 12.07 16.16
N HIS A 137 1.79 11.03 15.39
CA HIS A 137 0.41 10.64 15.18
C HIS A 137 -0.17 9.92 16.41
N PRO A 138 -1.51 9.82 16.52
CA PRO A 138 -2.56 10.35 15.65
C PRO A 138 -2.71 11.88 15.76
N PHE A 139 -3.08 12.54 14.65
CA PHE A 139 -3.57 13.92 14.68
C PHE A 139 -5.08 13.93 14.87
N THR A 140 -5.63 14.98 15.50
CA THR A 140 -7.04 15.06 15.84
C THR A 140 -7.69 16.37 15.41
N ALA A 141 -8.99 16.31 15.14
CA ALA A 141 -9.83 17.47 14.87
C ALA A 141 -11.24 17.19 15.43
N GLY A 142 -11.57 17.76 16.61
CA GLY A 142 -12.79 17.41 17.32
C GLY A 142 -12.84 15.90 17.62
N ASP A 143 -13.89 15.25 17.15
CA ASP A 143 -14.10 13.81 17.35
C ASP A 143 -13.47 12.93 16.23
N PHE A 144 -12.55 13.46 15.46
CA PHE A 144 -11.75 12.72 14.50
C PHE A 144 -10.32 12.53 15.00
N ALA A 145 -9.78 11.33 14.80
CA ALA A 145 -8.34 11.05 14.89
C ALA A 145 -7.88 10.33 13.64
N ALA A 146 -6.73 10.71 13.10
CA ALA A 146 -6.17 10.11 11.89
C ALA A 146 -4.68 9.78 12.01
N VAL A 147 -4.28 8.70 11.33
CA VAL A 147 -2.91 8.30 11.12
C VAL A 147 -2.63 8.26 9.62
N HIS A 148 -1.43 8.66 9.22
CA HIS A 148 -1.04 8.82 7.84
C HIS A 148 0.35 8.24 7.60
N ASN A 149 0.50 7.54 6.50
CA ASN A 149 1.78 7.13 5.94
C ASN A 149 1.91 7.76 4.55
N GLY A 150 2.81 8.71 4.41
CA GLY A 150 3.02 9.41 3.16
C GLY A 150 3.64 10.79 3.32
N ASP A 151 3.55 11.59 2.26
CA ASP A 151 4.03 12.96 2.20
C ASP A 151 3.24 13.72 1.10
N LEU A 152 2.49 14.76 1.50
CA LEU A 152 1.59 15.46 0.58
C LEU A 152 2.28 16.57 -0.20
N SER A 153 2.31 16.43 -1.51
CA SER A 153 2.69 17.54 -2.42
C SER A 153 1.67 18.67 -2.44
N SER A 154 0.41 18.38 -2.07
CA SER A 154 -0.67 19.36 -1.96
C SER A 154 -0.70 20.14 -0.64
N TYR A 155 0.20 19.89 0.31
CA TYR A 155 0.16 20.46 1.67
C TYR A 155 -0.06 21.98 1.67
N GLY A 156 0.69 22.73 0.85
CA GLY A 156 0.55 24.19 0.78
C GLY A 156 -0.83 24.67 0.35
N SER A 157 -1.45 24.00 -0.63
CA SER A 157 -2.81 24.32 -1.09
C SER A 157 -3.86 23.94 -0.06
N ASN A 158 -3.68 22.80 0.63
CA ASN A 158 -4.57 22.33 1.67
C ASN A 158 -4.58 23.28 2.88
N VAL A 159 -3.40 23.72 3.35
CA VAL A 159 -3.27 24.69 4.46
C VAL A 159 -3.85 26.05 4.06
N ASN A 160 -3.65 26.50 2.81
CA ASN A 160 -4.26 27.75 2.34
C ASN A 160 -5.79 27.68 2.35
N LEU A 161 -6.39 26.57 1.91
CA LEU A 161 -7.83 26.36 2.00
C LEU A 161 -8.32 26.43 3.47
N LEU A 162 -7.67 25.67 4.36
CA LEU A 162 -7.99 25.65 5.80
C LEU A 162 -7.87 27.05 6.41
N SER A 163 -6.79 27.81 6.10
CA SER A 163 -6.54 29.12 6.68
C SER A 163 -7.48 30.20 6.15
N TYR A 164 -7.62 30.31 4.82
CA TYR A 164 -8.33 31.44 4.20
C TYR A 164 -9.84 31.22 4.04
N ARG A 165 -10.29 29.96 3.93
CA ARG A 165 -11.69 29.65 3.71
C ARG A 165 -12.38 29.06 4.93
N MET A 166 -11.63 28.33 5.78
CA MET A 166 -12.17 27.64 6.95
C MET A 166 -11.73 28.25 8.29
N GLY A 167 -10.83 29.25 8.26
CA GLY A 167 -10.47 30.07 9.42
C GLY A 167 -9.47 29.42 10.40
N TYR A 168 -8.87 28.30 10.07
CA TYR A 168 -7.87 27.64 10.91
C TYR A 168 -6.58 28.44 11.04
N ARG A 169 -5.95 28.38 12.21
CA ARG A 169 -4.70 29.08 12.55
C ARG A 169 -3.79 28.18 13.37
N GLY A 170 -2.49 28.40 13.29
CA GLY A 170 -1.54 27.75 14.19
C GLY A 170 -1.27 26.28 13.88
N PHE A 171 -0.96 25.96 12.63
CA PHE A 171 -0.60 24.57 12.22
C PHE A 171 0.76 24.16 12.80
N THR A 172 0.88 22.86 13.13
CA THR A 172 2.15 22.24 13.54
C THR A 172 3.17 22.19 12.42
N GLY A 173 2.74 22.30 11.17
CA GLY A 173 3.56 22.13 9.98
C GLY A 173 3.61 20.67 9.48
N ASN A 174 2.85 19.76 10.09
CA ASN A 174 2.72 18.38 9.62
C ASN A 174 1.52 18.26 8.66
N ASP A 175 1.74 17.60 7.52
CA ASP A 175 0.70 17.41 6.50
C ASP A 175 -0.49 16.57 6.98
N SER A 176 -0.25 15.64 7.89
CA SER A 176 -1.28 14.78 8.47
C SER A 176 -2.30 15.55 9.32
N GLU A 177 -1.91 16.69 9.90
CA GLU A 177 -2.83 17.60 10.58
C GLU A 177 -3.83 18.20 9.58
N ALA A 178 -3.35 18.61 8.42
CA ALA A 178 -4.23 19.14 7.37
C ALA A 178 -5.24 18.07 6.89
N ILE A 179 -4.83 16.80 6.80
CA ILE A 179 -5.74 15.70 6.43
C ILE A 179 -6.92 15.59 7.40
N VAL A 180 -6.65 15.54 8.71
CA VAL A 180 -7.73 15.34 9.70
C VAL A 180 -8.64 16.55 9.80
N LEU A 181 -8.10 17.76 9.67
CA LEU A 181 -8.90 19.00 9.66
C LEU A 181 -9.81 19.05 8.43
N LEU A 182 -9.29 18.75 7.24
CA LEU A 182 -10.09 18.69 6.02
C LEU A 182 -11.15 17.59 6.08
N LEU A 183 -10.79 16.41 6.62
CA LEU A 183 -11.73 15.31 6.79
C LEU A 183 -12.91 15.72 7.66
N LYS A 184 -12.66 16.38 8.80
CA LYS A 184 -13.70 16.92 9.68
C LYS A 184 -14.58 17.94 8.95
N GLU A 185 -13.99 18.97 8.38
CA GLU A 185 -14.72 20.08 7.75
C GLU A 185 -15.58 19.63 6.56
N LEU A 186 -15.03 18.73 5.74
CA LEU A 186 -15.78 18.20 4.60
C LEU A 186 -16.85 17.20 5.02
N SER A 187 -16.62 16.44 6.10
CA SER A 187 -17.64 15.52 6.62
C SER A 187 -18.88 16.23 7.13
N GLU A 188 -18.73 17.39 7.73
CA GLU A 188 -19.84 18.24 8.18
C GLU A 188 -20.67 18.80 7.02
N ARG A 189 -20.07 18.94 5.83
CA ARG A 189 -20.71 19.53 4.62
C ARG A 189 -21.26 18.50 3.66
N LEU A 190 -20.55 17.40 3.47
CA LEU A 190 -20.77 16.42 2.40
C LEU A 190 -21.11 15.02 2.93
N GLY A 191 -21.12 14.84 4.25
CA GLY A 191 -21.10 13.52 4.87
C GLY A 191 -19.74 12.85 4.75
N LEU A 192 -19.50 11.79 5.53
CA LEU A 192 -18.19 11.16 5.64
C LEU A 192 -17.68 10.58 4.32
N GLU A 193 -18.52 9.86 3.59
CA GLU A 193 -18.15 9.28 2.29
C GLU A 193 -17.86 10.37 1.25
N GLY A 194 -18.69 11.43 1.21
CA GLY A 194 -18.47 12.60 0.38
C GLY A 194 -17.14 13.28 0.66
N ALA A 195 -16.78 13.42 1.94
CA ALA A 195 -15.50 13.99 2.35
C ALA A 195 -14.30 13.17 1.86
N ILE A 196 -14.33 11.84 2.03
CA ILE A 196 -13.28 10.94 1.54
C ILE A 196 -13.13 11.08 0.03
N ARG A 197 -14.23 11.03 -0.71
CA ARG A 197 -14.21 11.17 -2.18
C ARG A 197 -13.68 12.53 -2.61
N GLU A 198 -14.02 13.60 -1.90
CA GLU A 198 -13.53 14.94 -2.19
C GLU A 198 -12.02 15.07 -1.93
N LEU A 199 -11.52 14.50 -0.81
CA LEU A 199 -10.09 14.44 -0.53
C LEU A 199 -9.31 13.66 -1.60
N MET A 200 -9.90 12.61 -2.16
CA MET A 200 -9.25 11.77 -3.16
C MET A 200 -9.33 12.34 -4.58
N TYR A 201 -10.47 12.93 -4.96
CA TYR A 201 -10.75 13.31 -6.35
C TYR A 201 -10.85 14.81 -6.60
N GLY A 202 -11.23 15.62 -5.59
CA GLY A 202 -11.28 17.08 -5.68
C GLY A 202 -12.32 17.59 -6.67
N ASN A 203 -13.59 17.19 -6.53
CA ASN A 203 -14.64 17.57 -7.47
C ASN A 203 -15.15 19.00 -7.21
N GLU A 204 -15.68 19.26 -6.00
CA GLU A 204 -16.26 20.54 -5.62
C GLU A 204 -15.25 21.45 -4.90
N TYR A 205 -14.42 20.85 -4.01
CA TYR A 205 -13.39 21.55 -3.24
C TYR A 205 -11.99 21.22 -3.77
N ARG A 206 -11.70 21.63 -5.00
CA ARG A 206 -10.44 21.32 -5.70
C ARG A 206 -9.17 21.46 -4.84
N TRP A 207 -9.12 22.46 -3.96
CA TRP A 207 -7.97 22.73 -3.08
C TRP A 207 -7.91 21.84 -1.84
N ALA A 208 -8.97 21.07 -1.57
CA ALA A 208 -8.98 20.04 -0.52
C ALA A 208 -8.38 18.72 -1.00
N ARG A 209 -8.34 18.49 -2.30
CA ARG A 209 -7.77 17.26 -2.86
C ARG A 209 -6.37 17.03 -2.34
N LEU A 210 -6.14 15.80 -1.85
CA LEU A 210 -4.83 15.33 -1.47
C LEU A 210 -4.07 14.88 -2.72
N ASP A 211 -2.81 15.30 -2.81
CA ASP A 211 -1.91 14.88 -3.89
C ASP A 211 -0.57 14.46 -3.29
N GLY A 212 0.09 13.47 -3.93
CA GLY A 212 1.26 12.80 -3.41
C GLY A 212 0.96 11.38 -2.89
N PRO A 213 1.96 10.68 -2.35
CA PRO A 213 1.78 9.37 -1.76
C PRO A 213 1.08 9.47 -0.40
N TYR A 214 -0.04 8.76 -0.22
CA TYR A 214 -0.70 8.63 1.07
C TYR A 214 -1.46 7.32 1.26
N ALA A 215 -1.41 6.79 2.48
CA ALA A 215 -2.36 5.86 3.05
C ALA A 215 -2.83 6.45 4.38
N VAL A 216 -4.13 6.53 4.58
CA VAL A 216 -4.76 7.14 5.75
C VAL A 216 -5.68 6.13 6.41
N ALA A 217 -5.61 6.03 7.74
CA ALA A 217 -6.65 5.41 8.55
C ALA A 217 -7.12 6.41 9.60
N PHE A 218 -8.40 6.40 9.94
CA PHE A 218 -8.98 7.32 10.92
C PHE A 218 -10.08 6.64 11.73
N ILE A 219 -10.31 7.14 12.93
CA ILE A 219 -11.53 6.88 13.68
C ILE A 219 -12.31 8.18 13.87
N MET A 220 -13.63 8.07 13.79
CA MET A 220 -14.56 9.14 14.14
C MET A 220 -15.37 8.69 15.35
N GLY A 221 -15.36 9.52 16.38
CA GLY A 221 -16.14 9.32 17.59
C GLY A 221 -17.60 9.70 17.39
N GLY A 222 -18.48 9.00 18.10
CA GLY A 222 -19.93 9.17 18.07
C GLY A 222 -20.59 8.13 18.97
N PRO A 223 -21.92 8.01 18.98
CA PRO A 223 -22.61 6.93 19.71
C PRO A 223 -22.14 5.54 19.30
N THR A 224 -21.86 5.35 18.02
CA THR A 224 -21.13 4.22 17.45
C THR A 224 -19.85 4.77 16.81
N PRO A 225 -18.66 4.26 17.15
CA PRO A 225 -17.43 4.70 16.49
C PRO A 225 -17.41 4.27 15.02
N VAL A 226 -16.68 5.01 14.20
CA VAL A 226 -16.46 4.67 12.79
C VAL A 226 -14.96 4.49 12.56
N LEU A 227 -14.57 3.41 11.89
CA LEU A 227 -13.24 3.24 11.32
C LEU A 227 -13.31 3.54 9.82
N GLY A 228 -12.43 4.39 9.31
CA GLY A 228 -12.28 4.59 7.87
C GLY A 228 -10.84 4.47 7.43
N ALA A 229 -10.65 4.12 6.16
CA ALA A 229 -9.33 4.04 5.54
C ALA A 229 -9.42 4.34 4.03
N PHE A 230 -8.40 4.99 3.49
CA PHE A 230 -8.30 5.28 2.05
C PHE A 230 -6.85 5.46 1.63
N VAL A 231 -6.59 5.24 0.33
CA VAL A 231 -5.26 5.31 -0.26
C VAL A 231 -5.23 6.21 -1.48
N ASP A 232 -4.05 6.73 -1.81
CA ASP A 232 -3.84 7.56 -3.00
C ASP A 232 -4.20 6.84 -4.31
N LEU A 233 -4.47 7.62 -5.36
CA LEU A 233 -4.93 7.09 -6.66
C LEU A 233 -3.90 6.20 -7.37
N GLN A 234 -2.62 6.34 -7.04
CA GLN A 234 -1.52 5.56 -7.61
C GLN A 234 -1.03 4.44 -6.70
N HIS A 235 -1.58 4.35 -5.47
CA HIS A 235 -1.18 3.38 -4.46
C HIS A 235 0.35 3.37 -4.22
N PHE A 236 0.89 4.53 -3.84
CA PHE A 236 2.31 4.63 -3.48
C PHE A 236 2.59 4.13 -2.06
N ARG A 237 1.57 4.01 -1.24
CA ARG A 237 1.67 3.51 0.14
C ARG A 237 0.72 2.34 0.35
N PRO A 238 1.25 1.17 0.75
CA PRO A 238 0.41 -0.01 0.95
C PRO A 238 -0.51 0.16 2.14
N LEU A 239 -1.72 -0.39 2.01
CA LEU A 239 -2.68 -0.54 3.09
C LEU A 239 -3.48 -1.83 2.87
N TYR A 240 -3.40 -2.73 3.83
CA TYR A 240 -4.12 -4.00 3.83
C TYR A 240 -5.33 -3.91 4.74
N VAL A 241 -6.36 -4.68 4.41
CA VAL A 241 -7.56 -4.89 5.23
C VAL A 241 -7.63 -6.36 5.59
N GLY A 242 -7.93 -6.68 6.84
CA GLY A 242 -8.13 -8.05 7.30
C GLY A 242 -9.40 -8.18 8.12
N ILE A 243 -10.08 -9.32 8.04
CA ILE A 243 -11.30 -9.62 8.79
C ILE A 243 -11.19 -11.01 9.40
N SER A 244 -11.48 -11.10 10.70
CA SER A 244 -11.60 -12.37 11.42
C SER A 244 -12.44 -12.19 12.69
N GLY A 245 -13.35 -13.12 12.96
CA GLY A 245 -14.07 -13.23 14.23
C GLY A 245 -14.80 -11.95 14.67
N GLY A 246 -15.44 -11.22 13.74
CA GLY A 246 -16.13 -9.96 14.04
C GLY A 246 -15.19 -8.75 14.24
N VAL A 247 -13.90 -8.89 13.94
CA VAL A 247 -12.92 -7.80 14.00
C VAL A 247 -12.42 -7.49 12.60
N ILE A 248 -12.39 -6.20 12.27
CA ILE A 248 -11.73 -5.68 11.07
C ILE A 248 -10.48 -4.90 11.45
N MET A 249 -9.43 -5.08 10.68
CA MET A 249 -8.16 -4.40 10.86
C MET A 249 -7.66 -3.83 9.54
N VAL A 250 -7.13 -2.62 9.58
CA VAL A 250 -6.34 -2.04 8.49
C VAL A 250 -4.90 -1.88 8.95
N ALA A 251 -3.93 -2.18 8.09
CA ALA A 251 -2.52 -2.07 8.45
C ALA A 251 -1.64 -1.84 7.22
N SER A 252 -0.51 -1.17 7.41
CA SER A 252 0.48 -0.96 6.33
C SER A 252 1.13 -2.26 5.82
N GLU A 253 1.07 -3.34 6.59
CA GLU A 253 1.67 -4.64 6.23
C GLU A 253 0.73 -5.80 6.58
N ALA A 254 0.65 -6.80 5.70
CA ALA A 254 -0.12 -8.02 5.93
C ALA A 254 0.38 -8.80 7.16
N ALA A 255 1.68 -8.72 7.44
CA ALA A 255 2.28 -9.33 8.63
C ALA A 255 1.64 -8.83 9.94
N ALA A 256 1.29 -7.55 10.02
CA ALA A 256 0.61 -7.00 11.19
C ALA A 256 -0.81 -7.58 11.36
N ILE A 257 -1.55 -7.76 10.26
CA ILE A 257 -2.87 -8.39 10.28
C ILE A 257 -2.76 -9.83 10.78
N ARG A 258 -1.83 -10.60 10.22
CA ARG A 258 -1.59 -11.99 10.65
C ARG A 258 -1.14 -12.08 12.10
N ALA A 259 -0.29 -11.17 12.56
CA ALA A 259 0.17 -11.12 13.94
C ALA A 259 -0.99 -10.87 14.93
N VAL A 260 -2.01 -10.09 14.54
CA VAL A 260 -3.15 -9.71 15.39
C VAL A 260 -4.33 -10.67 15.24
N LEU A 261 -4.73 -10.97 14.00
CA LEU A 261 -5.95 -11.69 13.67
C LEU A 261 -5.71 -13.17 13.30
N GLY A 262 -4.46 -13.64 13.31
CA GLY A 262 -4.14 -15.04 12.98
C GLY A 262 -4.48 -15.37 11.52
N ASP A 263 -5.24 -16.45 11.30
CA ASP A 263 -5.66 -16.89 9.95
C ASP A 263 -6.84 -16.07 9.41
N ALA A 264 -6.70 -14.75 9.42
CA ALA A 264 -7.69 -13.85 8.87
C ALA A 264 -7.71 -13.88 7.33
N GLU A 265 -8.89 -13.64 6.76
CA GLU A 265 -9.01 -13.21 5.37
C GLU A 265 -8.47 -11.78 5.26
N TYR A 266 -7.56 -11.51 4.31
CA TYR A 266 -7.04 -10.16 4.11
C TYR A 266 -6.72 -9.89 2.64
N TRP A 267 -6.70 -8.59 2.26
CA TRP A 267 -6.38 -8.11 0.92
C TRP A 267 -5.76 -6.71 0.98
N ALA A 268 -5.04 -6.31 -0.07
CA ALA A 268 -4.56 -4.93 -0.22
C ALA A 268 -5.65 -4.03 -0.82
N LEU A 269 -5.81 -2.81 -0.32
CA LEU A 269 -6.56 -1.76 -1.03
C LEU A 269 -5.76 -1.34 -2.26
N ARG A 270 -6.43 -1.15 -3.39
CA ARG A 270 -5.82 -0.60 -4.62
C ARG A 270 -5.96 0.91 -4.68
N GLY A 271 -5.21 1.53 -5.58
CA GLY A 271 -5.22 2.98 -5.76
C GLY A 271 -6.61 3.55 -5.98
N GLY A 272 -6.97 4.52 -5.15
CA GLY A 272 -8.30 5.13 -5.16
C GLY A 272 -9.38 4.33 -4.44
N GLU A 273 -9.04 3.28 -3.70
CA GLU A 273 -9.99 2.56 -2.88
C GLU A 273 -10.07 3.13 -1.46
N TYR A 274 -11.25 3.02 -0.88
CA TYR A 274 -11.54 3.38 0.51
C TYR A 274 -12.55 2.40 1.11
N LEU A 275 -12.54 2.32 2.44
CA LEU A 275 -13.54 1.62 3.23
C LEU A 275 -13.98 2.47 4.43
N ILE A 276 -15.22 2.26 4.87
CA ILE A 276 -15.83 2.82 6.08
C ILE A 276 -16.51 1.67 6.81
N VAL A 277 -16.28 1.57 8.11
CA VAL A 277 -16.88 0.55 8.99
C VAL A 277 -17.60 1.25 10.13
N GLU A 278 -18.89 0.94 10.31
CA GLU A 278 -19.75 1.46 11.37
C GLU A 278 -20.64 0.33 11.90
N GLY A 279 -20.41 -0.13 13.12
CA GLY A 279 -21.04 -1.37 13.60
C GLY A 279 -20.64 -2.56 12.73
N ASP A 280 -21.62 -3.25 12.18
CA ASP A 280 -21.45 -4.39 11.25
C ASP A 280 -21.53 -3.99 9.77
N ASP A 281 -21.81 -2.69 9.48
CA ASP A 281 -21.85 -2.17 8.12
C ASP A 281 -20.43 -1.85 7.61
N ILE A 282 -20.08 -2.44 6.46
CA ILE A 282 -18.82 -2.20 5.75
C ILE A 282 -19.14 -1.68 4.36
N ARG A 283 -18.86 -0.41 4.11
CA ARG A 283 -19.12 0.27 2.83
C ARG A 283 -17.86 0.90 2.25
N GLY A 284 -17.87 1.15 0.96
CA GLY A 284 -16.76 1.74 0.21
C GLY A 284 -16.75 1.30 -1.25
N ASN A 285 -15.69 1.63 -1.96
CA ASN A 285 -15.49 1.20 -3.34
C ASN A 285 -14.42 0.10 -3.49
N PHE A 286 -13.97 -0.46 -2.38
CA PHE A 286 -12.98 -1.54 -2.36
C PHE A 286 -13.54 -2.85 -2.92
N ARG A 287 -12.62 -3.73 -3.37
CA ARG A 287 -12.96 -5.11 -3.73
C ARG A 287 -12.09 -6.07 -2.92
N LYS A 288 -12.75 -7.08 -2.33
CA LYS A 288 -12.02 -8.20 -1.74
C LYS A 288 -11.29 -8.96 -2.84
N ARG A 289 -10.00 -9.14 -2.66
CA ARG A 289 -9.13 -9.89 -3.58
C ARG A 289 -8.33 -10.88 -2.77
N TYR A 290 -8.87 -12.04 -2.63
CA TYR A 290 -8.20 -13.09 -1.90
C TYR A 290 -7.98 -14.28 -2.80
N SER A 291 -6.73 -14.74 -2.87
CA SER A 291 -6.38 -16.01 -3.48
C SER A 291 -5.32 -16.70 -2.62
N TYR A 292 -5.67 -17.84 -2.11
CA TYR A 292 -4.74 -18.71 -1.42
C TYR A 292 -5.01 -20.15 -1.85
N PRO A 293 -4.00 -20.93 -2.26
CA PRO A 293 -4.21 -22.26 -2.84
C PRO A 293 -4.63 -23.34 -1.86
N GLY A 294 -4.95 -22.97 -0.63
CA GLY A 294 -5.29 -23.88 0.44
C GLY A 294 -4.21 -23.97 1.53
N PRO A 295 -4.37 -24.82 2.51
CA PRO A 295 -3.41 -24.95 3.59
C PRO A 295 -2.05 -25.40 3.06
N ALA A 296 -1.00 -24.71 3.50
CA ALA A 296 0.38 -25.10 3.22
C ALA A 296 0.67 -26.52 3.77
N PRO A 297 1.49 -27.31 3.09
CA PRO A 297 1.90 -28.62 3.62
C PRO A 297 2.60 -28.45 4.97
N SER A 298 2.42 -29.41 5.87
CA SER A 298 3.16 -29.40 7.14
C SER A 298 4.66 -29.52 6.88
N PRO A 299 5.49 -28.64 7.47
CA PRO A 299 6.93 -28.70 7.26
C PRO A 299 7.52 -29.94 7.92
N PRO A 300 8.32 -30.76 7.19
CA PRO A 300 9.08 -31.83 7.81
C PRO A 300 10.26 -31.29 8.64
N GLU A 301 10.57 -31.94 9.75
CA GLU A 301 11.72 -31.59 10.58
C GLU A 301 13.06 -31.95 9.90
N PRO A 302 14.18 -31.25 10.18
CA PRO A 302 14.29 -30.14 11.14
C PRO A 302 13.85 -28.80 10.56
N VAL A 303 13.33 -27.91 11.42
CA VAL A 303 12.87 -26.56 11.06
C VAL A 303 13.56 -25.48 11.91
N ILE A 304 13.73 -24.29 11.33
CA ILE A 304 14.13 -23.07 12.01
C ILE A 304 12.84 -22.30 12.36
N ASP A 305 12.66 -21.98 13.63
CA ASP A 305 11.53 -21.19 14.09
C ASP A 305 11.87 -19.69 14.05
N ALA A 306 11.29 -18.96 13.09
CA ALA A 306 11.53 -17.54 12.89
C ALA A 306 11.03 -16.67 14.06
N SER A 307 10.09 -17.15 14.87
CA SER A 307 9.58 -16.39 16.04
C SER A 307 10.66 -16.09 17.08
N LYS A 308 11.81 -16.76 17.01
CA LYS A 308 12.97 -16.57 17.89
C LYS A 308 13.90 -15.43 17.41
N PHE A 309 13.63 -14.82 16.27
CA PHE A 309 14.47 -13.80 15.64
C PHE A 309 13.72 -12.48 15.51
N GLY A 310 14.43 -11.37 15.61
CA GLY A 310 13.89 -10.08 15.21
C GLY A 310 13.71 -9.98 13.68
N PRO A 311 12.94 -8.97 13.20
CA PRO A 311 12.56 -8.84 11.79
C PRO A 311 13.71 -8.83 10.78
N THR A 312 14.92 -8.40 11.19
CA THR A 312 16.11 -8.31 10.34
C THR A 312 17.20 -9.30 10.75
N GLU A 313 17.05 -10.02 11.86
CA GLU A 313 18.07 -10.92 12.42
C GLU A 313 18.08 -12.30 11.75
N LEU A 314 16.91 -12.74 11.25
CA LEU A 314 16.78 -14.05 10.62
C LEU A 314 17.62 -14.15 9.33
N ALA A 315 17.67 -13.12 8.51
CA ALA A 315 18.36 -13.16 7.22
C ALA A 315 19.87 -13.42 7.31
N PRO A 316 20.67 -12.75 8.18
CA PRO A 316 22.08 -13.10 8.36
C PRO A 316 22.27 -14.52 8.91
N TYR A 317 21.42 -14.99 9.80
CA TYR A 317 21.45 -16.37 10.30
C TYR A 317 21.23 -17.37 9.16
N LEU A 318 20.18 -17.20 8.34
CA LEU A 318 19.91 -18.07 7.19
C LEU A 318 21.07 -18.07 6.19
N ARG A 319 21.71 -16.93 5.96
CA ARG A 319 22.91 -16.85 5.08
C ARG A 319 24.05 -17.71 5.60
N SER A 320 24.23 -17.80 6.91
CA SER A 320 25.27 -18.64 7.50
C SER A 320 25.01 -20.14 7.36
N VAL A 321 23.76 -20.57 7.36
CA VAL A 321 23.38 -21.99 7.25
C VAL A 321 23.17 -22.46 5.80
N LEU A 322 22.74 -21.57 4.89
CA LEU A 322 22.55 -21.87 3.46
C LEU A 322 23.87 -22.08 2.70
N GLY A 323 25.01 -21.59 3.21
CA GLY A 323 26.32 -21.74 2.58
C GLY A 323 26.86 -23.17 2.53
N GLY A 324 26.15 -24.15 3.10
CA GLY A 324 26.54 -25.56 3.18
C GLY A 324 25.83 -26.51 2.22
N SER A 325 25.15 -26.03 1.15
CA SER A 325 24.43 -26.85 0.16
C SER A 325 23.42 -27.85 0.75
N GLY A 326 22.26 -27.38 1.11
CA GLY A 326 21.18 -28.22 1.65
C GLY A 326 19.82 -27.55 1.54
N GLU A 327 18.81 -28.27 1.95
CA GLU A 327 17.46 -27.74 2.15
C GLU A 327 17.36 -27.14 3.56
N VAL A 328 16.91 -25.87 3.62
CA VAL A 328 16.65 -25.15 4.88
C VAL A 328 15.15 -24.83 4.97
N ARG A 329 14.52 -25.19 6.08
CA ARG A 329 13.10 -24.97 6.34
C ARG A 329 12.90 -24.00 7.48
N VAL A 330 12.03 -23.00 7.25
CA VAL A 330 11.77 -21.91 8.20
C VAL A 330 10.28 -21.77 8.42
N ILE A 331 9.84 -21.83 9.66
CA ILE A 331 8.43 -21.69 10.05
C ILE A 331 8.22 -20.38 10.83
N ASN A 332 6.94 -19.99 10.99
CA ASN A 332 6.54 -18.81 11.75
C ASN A 332 7.17 -17.50 11.22
N VAL A 333 7.43 -17.44 9.92
CA VAL A 333 7.91 -16.20 9.29
C VAL A 333 6.76 -15.19 9.28
N MET A 334 7.00 -14.01 9.87
CA MET A 334 6.00 -12.98 10.05
C MET A 334 6.62 -11.60 9.74
N GLY A 335 6.74 -11.29 8.45
CA GLY A 335 7.31 -10.02 8.00
C GLY A 335 8.83 -9.90 8.15
N HIS A 336 9.56 -10.99 8.41
CA HIS A 336 11.03 -10.99 8.46
C HIS A 336 11.60 -10.61 7.10
N ARG A 337 12.52 -9.65 7.10
CA ARG A 337 13.04 -8.96 5.91
C ARG A 337 14.35 -9.55 5.42
N TYR A 338 14.67 -9.26 4.17
CA TYR A 338 15.97 -9.56 3.55
C TYR A 338 16.28 -11.06 3.43
N ILE A 339 15.29 -11.92 3.60
CA ILE A 339 15.43 -13.37 3.49
C ILE A 339 15.88 -13.74 2.07
N GLY A 340 16.92 -14.57 1.93
CA GLY A 340 17.41 -15.02 0.63
C GLY A 340 18.20 -13.98 -0.18
N ASN A 341 18.48 -12.79 0.38
CA ASN A 341 19.26 -11.76 -0.31
C ASN A 341 20.66 -12.24 -0.65
N GLY A 342 21.02 -12.12 -1.94
CA GLY A 342 22.31 -12.56 -2.47
C GLY A 342 22.51 -14.08 -2.46
N MET A 343 21.47 -14.88 -2.33
CA MET A 343 21.53 -16.34 -2.39
C MET A 343 22.09 -16.81 -3.74
N THR A 344 23.03 -17.75 -3.71
CA THR A 344 23.72 -18.28 -4.89
C THR A 344 23.41 -19.75 -5.15
N SER A 345 22.95 -20.50 -4.15
CA SER A 345 22.65 -21.93 -4.19
C SER A 345 21.80 -22.37 -3.00
N GLY A 346 21.35 -23.62 -2.98
CA GLY A 346 20.55 -24.21 -1.90
C GLY A 346 19.03 -24.15 -2.16
N ASP A 347 18.26 -24.79 -1.31
CA ASP A 347 16.78 -24.82 -1.32
C ASP A 347 16.28 -24.24 0.00
N LEU A 348 15.56 -23.13 -0.07
CA LEU A 348 15.00 -22.44 1.10
C LEU A 348 13.48 -22.54 1.07
N ARG A 349 12.89 -23.20 2.04
CA ARG A 349 11.44 -23.37 2.17
C ARG A 349 10.91 -22.62 3.39
N ILE A 350 9.89 -21.79 3.17
CA ILE A 350 9.41 -20.80 4.12
C ILE A 350 7.92 -20.96 4.33
N TRP A 351 7.49 -21.07 5.60
CA TRP A 351 6.09 -21.05 5.99
C TRP A 351 5.77 -19.74 6.72
N GLY A 352 4.89 -18.94 6.12
CA GLY A 352 4.45 -17.66 6.67
C GLY A 352 4.50 -16.52 5.66
N ILE A 353 4.61 -15.28 6.15
CA ILE A 353 4.68 -14.06 5.34
C ILE A 353 6.12 -13.55 5.30
N VAL A 354 6.73 -13.56 4.13
CA VAL A 354 8.08 -13.03 3.93
C VAL A 354 8.03 -11.51 3.82
N GLY A 355 8.86 -10.84 4.61
CA GLY A 355 8.90 -9.38 4.67
C GLY A 355 9.60 -8.74 3.47
N ASN A 356 9.51 -7.41 3.43
CA ASN A 356 10.00 -6.56 2.34
C ASN A 356 11.48 -6.79 2.01
N ALA A 357 11.81 -6.54 0.74
CA ALA A 357 13.17 -6.55 0.21
C ALA A 357 13.89 -7.91 0.36
N SER A 358 13.15 -9.02 0.25
CA SER A 358 13.68 -10.38 0.28
C SER A 358 13.99 -10.90 -1.14
N ALA A 359 14.85 -11.91 -1.25
CA ALA A 359 15.38 -12.47 -2.51
C ALA A 359 16.11 -11.45 -3.42
N ASN A 360 16.48 -10.29 -2.90
CA ASN A 360 17.16 -9.26 -3.69
C ASN A 360 18.57 -9.71 -4.09
N VAL A 361 18.94 -9.38 -5.33
CA VAL A 361 20.21 -9.76 -5.97
C VAL A 361 20.53 -11.26 -5.92
N MET A 362 19.54 -12.12 -5.69
CA MET A 362 19.67 -13.58 -5.78
C MET A 362 20.22 -13.98 -7.14
N SER A 363 21.18 -14.90 -7.17
CA SER A 363 21.82 -15.34 -8.44
C SER A 363 21.75 -16.85 -8.69
N GLY A 364 21.19 -17.63 -7.74
CA GLY A 364 21.01 -19.07 -7.87
C GLY A 364 20.31 -19.67 -6.65
N GLY A 365 20.00 -20.96 -6.72
CA GLY A 365 19.22 -21.67 -5.71
C GLY A 365 17.72 -21.55 -5.92
N THR A 366 16.96 -22.13 -5.00
CA THR A 366 15.48 -22.16 -5.05
C THR A 366 14.90 -21.64 -3.74
N ILE A 367 13.88 -20.79 -3.84
CA ILE A 367 13.09 -20.34 -2.69
C ILE A 367 11.63 -20.76 -2.91
N ARG A 368 11.04 -21.46 -1.93
CA ARG A 368 9.60 -21.77 -1.88
C ARG A 368 8.97 -21.09 -0.67
N VAL A 369 7.94 -20.26 -0.93
CA VAL A 369 7.20 -19.55 0.10
C VAL A 369 5.78 -20.11 0.17
N TYR A 370 5.46 -20.83 1.23
CA TYR A 370 4.11 -21.30 1.54
C TYR A 370 3.38 -20.20 2.33
N GLY A 371 3.00 -19.15 1.62
CA GLY A 371 2.39 -17.93 2.10
C GLY A 371 2.65 -16.77 1.16
N ASP A 372 2.49 -15.54 1.67
CA ASP A 372 2.66 -14.33 0.89
C ASP A 372 4.09 -13.78 0.97
N VAL A 373 4.43 -12.94 0.01
CA VAL A 373 5.60 -12.05 0.09
C VAL A 373 5.15 -10.59 0.05
N GLN A 374 5.82 -9.75 0.82
CA GLN A 374 5.56 -8.31 0.87
C GLN A 374 6.30 -7.58 -0.26
N ASP A 375 6.41 -6.25 -0.15
CA ASP A 375 6.95 -5.38 -1.21
C ASP A 375 8.44 -5.61 -1.50
N ASP A 376 8.88 -5.20 -2.70
CA ASP A 376 10.27 -5.21 -3.16
C ASP A 376 10.91 -6.62 -3.19
N PHE A 377 10.11 -7.66 -3.35
CA PHE A 377 10.63 -9.04 -3.41
C PHE A 377 11.31 -9.32 -4.75
N GLY A 378 12.54 -9.86 -4.71
CA GLY A 378 13.31 -10.25 -5.91
C GLY A 378 13.87 -9.06 -6.69
N ASP A 379 14.08 -7.88 -6.06
CA ASP A 379 14.70 -6.73 -6.70
C ASP A 379 16.12 -7.09 -7.21
N ALA A 380 16.40 -6.69 -8.45
CA ALA A 380 17.66 -6.93 -9.14
C ALA A 380 18.13 -8.41 -9.14
N MET A 381 17.21 -9.37 -9.02
CA MET A 381 17.49 -10.81 -9.10
C MET A 381 18.18 -11.15 -10.40
N ASN A 382 19.27 -11.92 -10.35
CA ASN A 382 20.11 -12.27 -11.48
C ASN A 382 19.94 -13.73 -11.94
N GLY A 383 19.45 -14.63 -11.08
CA GLY A 383 19.26 -16.06 -11.37
C GLY A 383 18.56 -16.77 -10.23
N GLY A 384 18.36 -18.09 -10.36
CA GLY A 384 17.61 -18.91 -9.42
C GLY A 384 16.12 -18.97 -9.70
N GLU A 385 15.39 -19.71 -8.87
CA GLU A 385 13.95 -19.93 -9.01
C GLU A 385 13.22 -19.62 -7.70
N VAL A 386 12.08 -18.97 -7.81
CA VAL A 386 11.23 -18.65 -6.67
C VAL A 386 9.80 -19.08 -6.95
N PHE A 387 9.17 -19.77 -5.99
CA PHE A 387 7.78 -20.17 -6.02
C PHE A 387 7.05 -19.60 -4.79
N ILE A 388 6.00 -18.84 -5.05
CA ILE A 388 5.19 -18.14 -4.02
C ILE A 388 3.77 -18.70 -4.09
N HIS A 389 3.36 -19.44 -3.08
CA HIS A 389 2.03 -20.07 -3.02
C HIS A 389 0.90 -19.12 -2.63
N GLY A 390 1.20 -17.91 -2.18
CA GLY A 390 0.26 -16.85 -1.88
C GLY A 390 0.33 -15.71 -2.88
N ASN A 391 0.15 -14.49 -2.38
CA ASN A 391 0.23 -13.25 -3.14
C ASN A 391 1.62 -12.60 -3.02
N ALA A 392 1.92 -11.68 -3.93
CA ALA A 392 3.07 -10.80 -3.82
C ALA A 392 2.64 -9.32 -3.70
N GLY A 393 3.39 -8.56 -2.91
CA GLY A 393 3.21 -7.12 -2.75
C GLY A 393 3.64 -6.30 -3.97
N ASP A 394 3.81 -5.01 -3.77
CA ASP A 394 4.21 -4.07 -4.81
C ASP A 394 5.68 -4.29 -5.24
N THR A 395 6.01 -3.90 -6.47
CA THR A 395 7.39 -3.92 -7.02
C THR A 395 8.06 -5.30 -7.09
N LEU A 396 7.26 -6.37 -7.13
CA LEU A 396 7.77 -7.73 -7.33
C LEU A 396 8.69 -7.79 -8.57
N GLY A 397 9.93 -8.29 -8.39
CA GLY A 397 10.89 -8.45 -9.48
C GLY A 397 11.35 -7.15 -10.13
N GLN A 398 11.38 -6.04 -9.37
CA GLN A 398 11.92 -4.77 -9.83
C GLN A 398 13.34 -4.95 -10.36
N ALA A 399 13.64 -4.35 -11.51
CA ALA A 399 14.95 -4.36 -12.15
C ALA A 399 15.59 -5.76 -12.34
N LYS A 400 14.79 -6.83 -12.27
CA LYS A 400 15.22 -8.24 -12.41
C LYS A 400 15.93 -8.46 -13.72
N ARG A 401 17.05 -9.20 -13.70
CA ARG A 401 17.94 -9.45 -14.84
C ARG A 401 17.96 -10.89 -15.32
N GLY A 402 17.56 -11.84 -14.47
CA GLY A 402 17.56 -13.27 -14.79
C GLY A 402 16.78 -14.10 -13.77
N GLY A 403 16.76 -15.43 -13.95
CA GLY A 403 15.99 -16.36 -13.12
C GLY A 403 14.48 -16.28 -13.33
N SER A 404 13.71 -16.98 -12.50
CA SER A 404 12.26 -17.09 -12.63
C SER A 404 11.57 -16.89 -11.29
N ILE A 405 10.46 -16.15 -11.29
CA ILE A 405 9.57 -16.01 -10.13
C ILE A 405 8.17 -16.43 -10.55
N TYR A 406 7.58 -17.35 -9.83
CA TYR A 406 6.24 -17.90 -10.01
C TYR A 406 5.39 -17.55 -8.81
N VAL A 407 4.26 -16.89 -9.01
CA VAL A 407 3.29 -16.49 -7.98
C VAL A 407 1.97 -17.16 -8.28
N PHE A 408 1.42 -17.92 -7.35
CA PHE A 408 0.11 -18.53 -7.54
C PHE A 408 -1.02 -17.48 -7.54
N GLY A 409 -0.99 -16.57 -6.58
CA GLY A 409 -1.99 -15.52 -6.40
C GLY A 409 -1.76 -14.27 -7.24
N ASP A 410 -2.22 -13.15 -6.72
CA ASP A 410 -2.08 -11.82 -7.31
C ASP A 410 -0.70 -11.22 -7.01
N ALA A 411 -0.27 -10.27 -7.84
CA ALA A 411 0.88 -9.41 -7.56
C ALA A 411 0.47 -7.93 -7.58
N GLY A 412 1.13 -7.14 -6.75
CA GLY A 412 0.82 -5.74 -6.54
C GLY A 412 1.18 -4.83 -7.71
N ASN A 413 1.20 -3.53 -7.43
CA ASN A 413 1.56 -2.50 -8.41
C ASN A 413 3.04 -2.59 -8.80
N ARG A 414 3.37 -2.13 -9.98
CA ARG A 414 4.74 -2.11 -10.51
C ARG A 414 5.44 -3.47 -10.55
N THR A 415 4.67 -4.56 -10.58
CA THR A 415 5.22 -5.91 -10.82
C THR A 415 6.07 -5.89 -12.08
N GLY A 416 7.34 -6.28 -11.99
CA GLY A 416 8.28 -6.26 -13.12
C GLY A 416 8.67 -4.87 -13.61
N ILE A 417 8.56 -3.82 -12.78
CA ILE A 417 9.07 -2.49 -13.16
C ILE A 417 10.56 -2.58 -13.47
N GLN A 418 10.98 -1.96 -14.60
CA GLN A 418 12.36 -2.00 -15.09
C GLN A 418 12.92 -3.42 -15.31
N HIS A 419 12.07 -4.43 -15.49
CA HIS A 419 12.47 -5.81 -15.75
C HIS A 419 13.35 -5.88 -17.00
N ARG A 420 14.48 -6.59 -16.93
CA ARG A 420 15.50 -6.62 -17.99
C ARG A 420 15.75 -8.03 -18.52
N GLY A 421 15.38 -9.08 -17.78
CA GLY A 421 15.61 -10.47 -18.20
C GLY A 421 15.04 -11.49 -17.20
N GLY A 422 14.94 -12.73 -17.68
CA GLY A 422 14.27 -13.81 -16.96
C GLY A 422 12.75 -13.74 -17.08
N VAL A 423 12.03 -14.43 -16.21
CA VAL A 423 10.57 -14.61 -16.30
C VAL A 423 9.89 -14.31 -14.98
N LEU A 424 8.72 -13.68 -15.06
CA LEU A 424 7.74 -13.55 -14.00
C LEU A 424 6.45 -14.22 -14.46
N VAL A 425 5.91 -15.16 -13.69
CA VAL A 425 4.62 -15.81 -13.96
C VAL A 425 3.69 -15.52 -12.77
N ILE A 426 2.57 -14.88 -13.04
CA ILE A 426 1.58 -14.50 -12.05
C ILE A 426 0.30 -15.28 -12.34
N GLY A 427 -0.09 -16.16 -11.43
CA GLY A 427 -1.29 -16.99 -11.54
C GLY A 427 -2.59 -16.19 -11.47
N GLY A 428 -2.64 -15.19 -10.61
CA GLY A 428 -3.75 -14.24 -10.50
C GLY A 428 -3.61 -13.04 -11.43
N SER A 429 -3.93 -11.87 -10.93
CA SER A 429 -3.87 -10.58 -11.62
C SER A 429 -2.68 -9.73 -11.14
N VAL A 430 -2.45 -8.60 -11.80
CA VAL A 430 -1.43 -7.61 -11.42
C VAL A 430 -2.05 -6.23 -11.20
N GLY A 431 -1.43 -5.44 -10.34
CA GLY A 431 -1.81 -4.07 -10.08
C GLY A 431 -1.43 -3.10 -11.20
N ASP A 432 -1.55 -1.80 -10.91
CA ASP A 432 -1.20 -0.71 -11.83
C ASP A 432 0.31 -0.73 -12.16
N TYR A 433 0.67 -0.31 -13.37
CA TYR A 433 2.05 -0.16 -13.85
C TYR A 433 2.85 -1.45 -13.98
N ALA A 434 2.22 -2.62 -14.05
CA ALA A 434 2.97 -3.85 -14.29
C ALA A 434 3.76 -3.78 -15.60
N GLY A 435 5.05 -4.16 -15.57
CA GLY A 435 5.98 -4.03 -16.68
C GLY A 435 6.37 -2.59 -17.04
N GLU A 436 6.17 -1.62 -16.15
CA GLU A 436 6.57 -0.22 -16.38
C GLU A 436 8.08 -0.13 -16.63
N TYR A 437 8.49 0.61 -17.68
CA TYR A 437 9.89 0.74 -18.10
C TYR A 437 10.63 -0.58 -18.32
N MET A 438 9.91 -1.65 -18.65
CA MET A 438 10.49 -2.96 -18.96
C MET A 438 11.47 -2.85 -20.13
N GLY A 439 12.68 -3.37 -19.96
CA GLY A 439 13.74 -3.33 -20.95
C GLY A 439 14.04 -4.68 -21.60
N GLY A 440 13.50 -5.78 -21.06
CA GLY A 440 13.69 -7.16 -21.54
C GLY A 440 12.96 -8.17 -20.68
N GLY A 441 13.17 -9.46 -20.94
CA GLY A 441 12.52 -10.55 -20.20
C GLY A 441 11.04 -10.75 -20.55
N THR A 442 10.35 -11.55 -19.75
CA THR A 442 8.95 -11.95 -19.98
C THR A 442 8.13 -11.84 -18.72
N LEU A 443 6.96 -11.19 -18.81
CA LEU A 443 5.92 -11.18 -17.78
C LEU A 443 4.70 -11.93 -18.33
N ILE A 444 4.24 -12.95 -17.60
CA ILE A 444 3.08 -13.78 -17.93
C ILE A 444 2.05 -13.62 -16.82
N VAL A 445 0.82 -13.18 -17.14
CA VAL A 445 -0.29 -13.01 -16.22
C VAL A 445 -1.42 -13.93 -16.63
N LEU A 446 -1.75 -14.90 -15.78
CA LEU A 446 -2.63 -16.01 -16.11
C LEU A 446 -4.10 -15.78 -15.75
N ARG A 447 -4.40 -14.87 -14.82
CA ARG A 447 -5.77 -14.51 -14.35
C ARG A 447 -6.59 -15.75 -13.94
N LEU A 448 -5.98 -16.67 -13.19
CA LEU A 448 -6.61 -17.92 -12.77
C LEU A 448 -7.46 -17.76 -11.49
N THR A 449 -7.07 -16.84 -10.61
CA THR A 449 -7.63 -16.69 -9.25
C THR A 449 -8.61 -15.53 -9.13
N SER A 450 -8.75 -14.71 -10.16
CA SER A 450 -9.54 -13.48 -10.13
C SER A 450 -10.19 -13.23 -11.49
N ASP A 451 -11.49 -12.95 -11.49
CA ASP A 451 -12.21 -12.41 -12.65
C ASP A 451 -11.89 -10.93 -12.89
N ASP A 452 -11.12 -10.32 -11.98
CA ASP A 452 -10.71 -8.93 -12.10
C ASP A 452 -9.77 -8.74 -13.28
N ASP A 453 -9.96 -7.62 -13.95
CA ASP A 453 -9.05 -7.19 -15.00
C ASP A 453 -7.71 -6.75 -14.38
N VAL A 454 -6.63 -6.78 -15.15
CA VAL A 454 -5.33 -6.23 -14.72
C VAL A 454 -5.45 -4.74 -14.39
N GLY A 455 -4.51 -4.21 -13.63
CA GLY A 455 -4.42 -2.79 -13.32
C GLY A 455 -4.27 -1.90 -14.56
N PHE A 456 -4.09 -0.60 -14.35
CA PHE A 456 -3.90 0.38 -15.42
C PHE A 456 -2.42 0.58 -15.75
N ARG A 457 -2.14 1.12 -16.94
CA ARG A 457 -0.80 1.51 -17.40
C ARG A 457 0.17 0.34 -17.59
N ILE A 458 -0.37 -0.84 -17.89
CA ILE A 458 0.42 -2.04 -18.13
C ILE A 458 1.41 -1.79 -19.28
N GLY A 459 2.69 -2.09 -19.06
CA GLY A 459 3.76 -1.88 -20.00
C GLY A 459 4.12 -0.42 -20.29
N SER A 460 3.65 0.53 -19.48
CA SER A 460 3.93 1.97 -19.67
C SER A 460 5.44 2.21 -19.80
N GLY A 461 5.85 2.88 -20.87
CA GLY A 461 7.26 3.24 -21.09
C GLY A 461 8.21 2.06 -21.38
N MET A 462 7.71 0.82 -21.57
CA MET A 462 8.58 -0.31 -21.92
C MET A 462 9.30 -0.10 -23.25
N VAL A 463 10.54 -0.57 -23.32
CA VAL A 463 11.42 -0.45 -24.48
C VAL A 463 11.89 -1.82 -25.00
N GLY A 464 11.62 -2.89 -24.27
CA GLY A 464 11.98 -4.27 -24.63
C GLY A 464 11.19 -5.28 -23.80
N GLY A 465 11.35 -6.57 -24.13
CA GLY A 465 10.63 -7.66 -23.48
C GLY A 465 9.21 -7.83 -24.01
N ARG A 466 8.47 -8.75 -23.38
CA ARG A 466 7.08 -9.06 -23.72
C ARG A 466 6.23 -9.28 -22.47
N ILE A 467 4.98 -8.84 -22.57
CA ILE A 467 3.96 -9.12 -21.56
C ILE A 467 2.87 -9.96 -22.22
N TYR A 468 2.56 -11.09 -21.62
CA TYR A 468 1.48 -11.98 -22.03
C TYR A 468 0.41 -11.96 -20.94
N VAL A 469 -0.81 -11.58 -21.28
CA VAL A 469 -1.94 -11.65 -20.35
C VAL A 469 -2.98 -12.59 -20.95
N ARG A 470 -3.34 -13.64 -20.23
CA ARG A 470 -4.36 -14.59 -20.67
C ARG A 470 -5.71 -13.89 -20.83
N GLY A 471 -6.35 -14.07 -21.97
CA GLY A 471 -7.59 -13.41 -22.33
C GLY A 471 -7.41 -11.95 -22.80
N ARG A 472 -8.52 -11.26 -22.97
CA ARG A 472 -8.53 -9.86 -23.43
C ARG A 472 -8.40 -8.88 -22.28
N VAL A 473 -7.49 -7.92 -22.47
CA VAL A 473 -7.34 -6.74 -21.60
C VAL A 473 -7.87 -5.52 -22.34
N GLN A 474 -8.66 -4.71 -21.68
CA GLN A 474 -9.18 -3.46 -22.23
C GLN A 474 -8.04 -2.53 -22.65
N ARG A 475 -8.10 -1.97 -23.86
CA ARG A 475 -7.01 -1.17 -24.44
C ARG A 475 -6.63 0.04 -23.61
N GLU A 476 -7.58 0.63 -22.89
CA GLU A 476 -7.40 1.77 -21.98
C GLU A 476 -6.56 1.46 -20.73
N ARG A 477 -6.32 0.18 -20.44
CA ARG A 477 -5.47 -0.25 -19.32
C ARG A 477 -4.00 -0.38 -19.72
N ILE A 478 -3.70 -0.36 -21.03
CA ILE A 478 -2.38 -0.67 -21.55
C ILE A 478 -1.67 0.60 -22.01
N GLY A 479 -0.47 0.85 -21.50
CA GLY A 479 0.43 1.92 -21.92
C GLY A 479 -0.06 3.35 -21.71
N ARG A 480 -1.29 3.57 -21.22
CA ARG A 480 -1.84 4.90 -21.01
C ARG A 480 -1.34 5.49 -19.69
N VAL A 481 -0.99 6.76 -19.75
CA VAL A 481 -0.50 7.48 -18.57
C VAL A 481 -1.65 7.95 -17.67
N MET A 482 -2.88 8.05 -18.22
CA MET A 482 -4.04 8.60 -17.49
C MET A 482 -5.19 7.59 -17.36
N ARG A 483 -5.82 7.54 -16.19
CA ARG A 483 -7.12 6.91 -15.98
C ARG A 483 -8.21 7.71 -16.69
N ARG A 484 -9.37 7.09 -16.93
CA ARG A 484 -10.46 7.69 -17.71
C ARG A 484 -10.89 9.06 -17.18
N GLU A 485 -11.09 9.19 -15.87
CA GLU A 485 -11.51 10.45 -15.24
C GLU A 485 -10.44 11.56 -15.35
N ALA A 486 -9.16 11.17 -15.25
CA ALA A 486 -8.05 12.10 -15.48
C ALA A 486 -7.91 12.46 -16.94
N LEU A 487 -8.16 11.50 -17.85
CA LEU A 487 -8.18 11.74 -19.30
C LEU A 487 -9.30 12.72 -19.68
N GLU A 488 -10.52 12.50 -19.17
CA GLU A 488 -11.66 13.37 -19.43
C GLU A 488 -11.34 14.82 -19.05
N ARG A 489 -10.83 15.04 -17.82
CA ARG A 489 -10.41 16.38 -17.37
C ARG A 489 -9.28 16.98 -18.21
N TYR A 490 -8.32 16.15 -18.60
CA TYR A 490 -7.22 16.62 -19.46
C TYR A 490 -7.73 17.03 -20.83
N LEU A 491 -8.65 16.27 -21.43
CA LEU A 491 -9.25 16.62 -22.71
C LEU A 491 -10.12 17.88 -22.59
N ASP A 492 -10.84 18.05 -21.48
CA ASP A 492 -11.61 19.27 -21.21
C ASP A 492 -10.68 20.47 -21.16
N SER A 493 -9.53 20.38 -20.48
CA SER A 493 -8.55 21.47 -20.49
C SER A 493 -7.97 21.77 -21.89
N LEU A 494 -7.73 20.74 -22.70
CA LEU A 494 -7.28 20.95 -24.09
C LEU A 494 -8.34 21.63 -24.98
N VAL A 495 -9.62 21.34 -24.72
CA VAL A 495 -10.73 22.01 -25.41
C VAL A 495 -10.85 23.45 -24.94
N GLU A 496 -10.78 23.71 -23.63
CA GLU A 496 -10.80 25.06 -23.05
C GLU A 496 -9.65 25.94 -23.58
N ASP A 497 -8.46 25.35 -23.72
CA ASP A 497 -7.26 26.03 -24.26
C ASP A 497 -7.26 26.14 -25.78
N GLY A 498 -8.27 25.61 -26.47
CA GLY A 498 -8.36 25.60 -27.94
C GLY A 498 -7.34 24.67 -28.63
N ALA A 499 -6.71 23.79 -27.88
CA ALA A 499 -5.71 22.81 -28.35
C ALA A 499 -6.33 21.52 -28.89
N LEU A 500 -7.62 21.29 -28.63
CA LEU A 500 -8.42 20.19 -29.17
C LEU A 500 -9.79 20.70 -29.59
N ASP A 501 -10.22 20.28 -30.79
CA ASP A 501 -11.58 20.58 -31.25
C ASP A 501 -12.61 19.86 -30.36
N PRO A 502 -13.67 20.53 -29.86
CA PRO A 502 -14.71 19.92 -29.04
C PRO A 502 -15.33 18.67 -29.66
N SER A 503 -15.50 18.63 -30.99
CA SER A 503 -16.05 17.47 -31.71
C SER A 503 -15.11 16.26 -31.73
N ALA A 504 -13.81 16.48 -31.54
CA ALA A 504 -12.79 15.44 -31.50
C ALA A 504 -12.66 14.77 -30.12
N ARG A 505 -13.14 15.43 -29.06
CA ARG A 505 -12.99 14.96 -27.67
C ARG A 505 -13.49 13.52 -27.48
N GLN A 506 -14.72 13.23 -27.93
CA GLN A 506 -15.32 11.90 -27.77
C GLN A 506 -14.52 10.83 -28.52
N ARG A 507 -14.05 11.11 -29.74
CA ARG A 507 -13.24 10.18 -30.52
C ARG A 507 -11.90 9.87 -29.84
N VAL A 508 -11.29 10.86 -29.17
CA VAL A 508 -10.07 10.62 -28.39
C VAL A 508 -10.35 9.75 -27.17
N LEU A 509 -11.47 9.95 -26.48
CA LEU A 509 -11.90 9.08 -25.39
C LEU A 509 -12.13 7.62 -25.85
N GLU A 510 -12.58 7.43 -27.07
CA GLU A 510 -12.79 6.12 -27.71
C GLU A 510 -11.47 5.51 -28.25
N GLY A 511 -10.36 6.26 -28.20
CA GLY A 511 -9.02 5.76 -28.52
C GLY A 511 -8.36 6.35 -29.75
N ASP A 512 -9.02 7.27 -30.49
CA ASP A 512 -8.44 7.93 -31.66
C ASP A 512 -7.49 9.07 -31.23
N THR A 513 -6.30 8.66 -30.81
CA THR A 513 -5.27 9.61 -30.39
C THR A 513 -4.62 10.37 -31.55
N SER A 514 -4.95 10.06 -32.81
CA SER A 514 -4.42 10.78 -33.98
C SER A 514 -4.83 12.23 -34.04
N LEU A 515 -5.96 12.57 -33.39
CA LEU A 515 -6.51 13.92 -33.30
C LEU A 515 -5.79 14.82 -32.29
N LEU A 516 -4.93 14.25 -31.45
CA LEU A 516 -4.12 15.01 -30.49
C LEU A 516 -2.83 15.52 -31.12
N SER A 517 -2.39 16.71 -30.70
CA SER A 517 -1.05 17.20 -31.00
C SER A 517 0.01 16.19 -30.51
N ARG A 518 1.21 16.25 -31.08
CA ARG A 518 2.32 15.36 -30.67
C ARG A 518 2.61 15.51 -29.16
N ALA A 519 2.56 16.72 -28.63
CA ALA A 519 2.77 16.99 -27.20
C ALA A 519 1.66 16.35 -26.35
N ALA A 520 0.39 16.59 -26.69
CA ALA A 520 -0.76 16.04 -25.96
C ALA A 520 -0.79 14.50 -26.02
N ARG A 521 -0.46 13.91 -27.19
CA ARG A 521 -0.35 12.46 -27.34
C ARG A 521 0.74 11.87 -26.46
N ARG A 522 1.89 12.55 -26.35
CA ARG A 522 3.00 12.12 -25.49
C ARG A 522 2.62 12.14 -24.01
N VAL A 523 1.86 13.13 -23.57
CA VAL A 523 1.31 13.20 -22.21
C VAL A 523 0.35 12.04 -21.94
N LEU A 524 -0.50 11.69 -22.92
CA LEU A 524 -1.49 10.64 -22.78
C LEU A 524 -0.89 9.22 -22.83
N LEU A 525 0.03 8.95 -23.77
CA LEU A 525 0.52 7.60 -24.09
C LEU A 525 1.92 7.31 -23.54
N GLY A 526 2.61 8.31 -22.99
CA GLY A 526 4.03 8.21 -22.66
C GLY A 526 4.93 8.36 -23.87
N THR A 527 6.23 8.07 -23.69
CA THR A 527 7.26 8.31 -24.70
C THR A 527 7.40 7.18 -25.72
N ASN A 528 7.00 5.96 -25.35
CA ASN A 528 7.20 4.76 -26.16
C ASN A 528 5.85 4.13 -26.52
N PRO A 529 5.49 4.06 -27.83
CA PRO A 529 4.26 3.41 -28.26
C PRO A 529 4.35 1.90 -28.06
N LEU A 530 3.20 1.28 -27.74
CA LEU A 530 3.07 -0.15 -27.56
C LEU A 530 2.28 -0.76 -28.71
N TYR A 531 2.77 -1.91 -29.19
CA TYR A 531 2.02 -2.81 -30.04
C TYR A 531 1.22 -3.78 -29.15
N VAL A 532 -0.08 -3.89 -29.40
CA VAL A 532 -0.98 -4.76 -28.62
C VAL A 532 -1.76 -5.63 -29.59
N SER A 533 -1.71 -6.93 -29.41
CA SER A 533 -2.48 -7.89 -30.20
C SER A 533 -3.28 -8.83 -29.29
N TYR A 534 -4.45 -9.24 -29.78
CA TYR A 534 -5.34 -10.19 -29.11
C TYR A 534 -5.39 -11.45 -30.00
N ARG A 535 -4.74 -12.51 -29.58
CA ARG A 535 -4.58 -13.70 -30.43
C ARG A 535 -4.10 -14.92 -29.66
N THR A 536 -4.29 -16.09 -30.25
CA THR A 536 -3.53 -17.28 -29.88
C THR A 536 -2.05 -17.05 -30.16
N LEU A 537 -1.19 -17.55 -29.29
CA LEU A 537 0.26 -17.40 -29.44
C LEU A 537 0.76 -18.09 -30.69
N SER A 538 1.71 -17.48 -31.36
CA SER A 538 2.45 -18.15 -32.44
C SER A 538 3.27 -19.35 -31.90
N GLU A 539 3.57 -20.35 -32.73
CA GLU A 539 4.35 -21.52 -32.30
C GLU A 539 5.68 -21.15 -31.59
N PRO A 540 6.48 -20.18 -32.07
CA PRO A 540 7.69 -19.76 -31.37
C PRO A 540 7.41 -19.14 -29.98
N GLU A 541 6.33 -18.39 -29.84
CA GLU A 541 5.94 -17.77 -28.55
C GLU A 541 5.44 -18.83 -27.59
N ALA A 542 4.53 -19.71 -28.03
CA ALA A 542 4.05 -20.81 -27.21
C ALA A 542 5.23 -21.69 -26.74
N ARG A 543 6.16 -22.02 -27.60
CA ARG A 543 7.38 -22.78 -27.27
C ARG A 543 8.26 -22.03 -26.26
N ALA A 544 8.34 -20.69 -26.33
CA ALA A 544 9.14 -19.88 -25.41
C ALA A 544 8.57 -19.82 -24.01
N ILE A 545 7.24 -19.82 -23.84
CA ILE A 545 6.59 -19.75 -22.52
C ILE A 545 6.25 -21.11 -21.94
N LEU A 546 6.14 -22.17 -22.74
CA LEU A 546 5.72 -23.51 -22.33
C LEU A 546 6.52 -24.06 -21.14
N PRO A 547 7.87 -23.99 -21.08
CA PRO A 547 8.61 -24.47 -19.90
C PRO A 547 8.23 -23.78 -18.61
N HIS A 548 7.80 -22.53 -18.69
CA HIS A 548 7.38 -21.76 -17.54
C HIS A 548 5.94 -22.08 -17.11
N LEU A 549 5.06 -22.41 -18.04
CA LEU A 549 3.72 -22.92 -17.73
C LEU A 549 3.81 -24.32 -17.12
N GLU A 550 4.68 -25.20 -17.65
CA GLU A 550 4.95 -26.53 -17.09
C GLU A 550 5.54 -26.46 -15.68
N ALA A 551 6.48 -25.55 -15.42
CA ALA A 551 7.02 -25.32 -14.07
C ALA A 551 5.94 -24.80 -13.11
N PHE A 552 5.06 -23.92 -13.58
CA PHE A 552 3.91 -23.41 -12.80
C PHE A 552 2.94 -24.56 -12.49
N GLU A 553 2.58 -25.37 -13.47
CA GLU A 553 1.70 -26.55 -13.30
C GLU A 553 2.32 -27.57 -12.33
N ALA A 554 3.61 -27.86 -12.48
CA ALA A 554 4.31 -28.81 -11.63
C ALA A 554 4.32 -28.41 -10.14
N GLU A 555 4.47 -27.11 -9.85
CA GLU A 555 4.49 -26.60 -8.47
C GLU A 555 3.09 -26.41 -7.89
N PHE A 556 2.14 -25.86 -8.68
CA PHE A 556 0.84 -25.43 -8.18
C PHE A 556 -0.34 -26.35 -8.56
N GLY A 557 -0.12 -27.31 -9.44
CA GLY A 557 -1.15 -28.28 -9.85
C GLY A 557 -2.21 -27.70 -10.80
N VAL A 558 -1.96 -26.55 -11.43
CA VAL A 558 -2.93 -25.88 -12.31
C VAL A 558 -2.40 -25.81 -13.73
N HIS A 559 -3.10 -26.52 -14.64
CA HIS A 559 -2.78 -26.53 -16.06
C HIS A 559 -3.23 -25.24 -16.77
N VAL A 560 -2.39 -24.71 -17.64
CA VAL A 560 -2.69 -23.55 -18.50
C VAL A 560 -2.35 -23.90 -19.95
N ASP A 561 -3.37 -23.86 -20.80
CA ASP A 561 -3.21 -24.12 -22.23
C ASP A 561 -2.62 -22.90 -22.96
N PRO A 562 -1.40 -22.97 -23.53
CA PRO A 562 -0.83 -21.90 -24.34
C PRO A 562 -1.61 -21.63 -25.64
N GLY A 563 -2.53 -22.54 -26.03
CA GLY A 563 -3.42 -22.39 -27.18
C GLY A 563 -4.60 -21.42 -26.95
N GLU A 564 -4.82 -20.95 -25.75
CA GLU A 564 -5.86 -19.95 -25.44
C GLU A 564 -5.53 -18.56 -26.04
N GLU A 565 -6.50 -17.65 -26.04
CA GLU A 565 -6.30 -16.25 -26.46
C GLU A 565 -5.49 -15.49 -25.40
N PHE A 566 -4.46 -14.79 -25.85
CA PHE A 566 -3.66 -13.89 -25.02
C PHE A 566 -3.69 -12.46 -25.57
N THR A 567 -3.66 -11.49 -24.67
CA THR A 567 -3.24 -10.12 -24.96
C THR A 567 -1.72 -10.08 -24.91
N VAL A 568 -1.09 -9.84 -26.06
CA VAL A 568 0.37 -9.71 -26.18
C VAL A 568 0.73 -8.25 -26.31
N ILE A 569 1.59 -7.77 -25.40
CA ILE A 569 2.04 -6.38 -25.33
C ILE A 569 3.55 -6.34 -25.52
N GLU A 570 4.00 -5.57 -26.50
CA GLU A 570 5.42 -5.36 -26.78
C GLU A 570 5.68 -3.91 -27.22
N PRO A 571 6.89 -3.37 -27.06
CA PRO A 571 7.21 -2.06 -27.59
C PRO A 571 7.05 -2.07 -29.11
N ALA A 572 6.41 -1.04 -29.67
CA ALA A 572 6.39 -0.84 -31.10
C ALA A 572 7.85 -0.71 -31.53
N ARG A 573 8.35 -1.67 -32.32
CA ARG A 573 9.70 -1.61 -32.88
C ARG A 573 9.81 -0.30 -33.62
N GLY A 574 10.72 0.57 -33.19
CA GLY A 574 10.95 1.85 -33.83
C GLY A 574 11.11 1.63 -35.33
N ALA A 575 10.40 2.41 -36.11
CA ALA A 575 10.79 2.73 -37.47
C ALA A 575 12.10 3.55 -37.46
N ALA A 576 13.15 2.99 -36.88
CA ALA A 576 14.51 3.45 -36.98
C ALA A 576 15.16 2.62 -38.10
N SER A 577 14.93 3.02 -39.31
CA SER A 577 15.60 2.73 -40.58
C SER A 577 14.61 2.41 -41.71
N SER A 578 13.70 3.32 -42.02
CA SER A 578 13.25 3.49 -43.40
C SER A 578 12.74 4.92 -43.56
N SER A 579 13.59 5.75 -44.16
CA SER A 579 13.28 6.97 -44.90
C SER A 579 12.37 7.98 -44.15
N GLU A 580 12.98 9.00 -43.58
CA GLU A 580 12.36 10.32 -43.53
C GLU A 580 11.80 10.60 -44.94
N PRO A 581 10.52 10.96 -45.10
CA PRO A 581 10.11 11.60 -46.29
C PRO A 581 10.81 12.97 -46.26
N SER A 582 11.69 13.21 -47.20
CA SER A 582 12.24 14.51 -47.51
C SER A 582 11.12 15.52 -47.52
N VAL A 583 11.22 16.50 -46.64
CA VAL A 583 10.47 17.76 -46.74
C VAL A 583 11.03 18.44 -48.03
N GLY A 584 10.31 18.28 -49.12
CA GLY A 584 10.46 19.14 -50.29
C GLY A 584 9.71 20.43 -50.03
N GLU A 585 10.43 21.49 -50.25
CA GLU A 585 10.15 22.92 -50.41
C GLU A 585 8.74 23.45 -50.06
#